data_5a58124be93ffd8f0cd1904ab89f4651
#
_entry.id   5a58124be93ffd8f0cd1904ab89f4651
#
_cell.length_a   1.000
_cell.length_b   1.000
_cell.length_c   1.000
_cell.angle_alpha   90.00
_cell.angle_beta   90.00
_cell.angle_gamma   90.00
#
_symmetry.space_group_name_H-M   'P 1'
#
loop_
_entity.id
_entity.type
_entity.pdbx_description
1 polymer ?
#
loop_
_entity_poly.entity_id
_entity_poly.type
_entity_poly.pdbx_seq_one_letter_code
_entity_poly.pdbx_strand_id
1 'polypeptide(L)'
;TDVNYAVADIPHNEGKTSSSVGVMDRIMAFKDDSAPDQAARNEAIGKFLTFFYDPENYVGWVSMEDFLPAVNSAVAALVEANPSFEAWLKVLDGCKFYPTAKTEWIDVKQGAAAVEQSALTGGDVKTLLDELQAKVTK
;
A
#
# COMPACT_ATOMS: atom_id res chain seq x y z
N THR A 1 6.93 23.98 -6.53
CA THR A 1 8.41 23.83 -6.60
C THR A 1 8.67 22.88 -7.76
N ASP A 2 9.23 23.41 -8.87
CA ASP A 2 9.51 22.61 -10.06
C ASP A 2 10.77 21.76 -9.79
N VAL A 3 10.55 20.56 -9.26
CA VAL A 3 11.61 19.57 -9.12
C VAL A 3 11.55 18.65 -10.34
N ASN A 4 12.63 18.62 -11.10
CA ASN A 4 12.79 17.67 -12.19
C ASN A 4 13.22 16.31 -11.59
N TYR A 5 12.36 15.31 -11.63
CA TYR A 5 12.61 13.97 -11.11
C TYR A 5 12.23 12.89 -12.13
N ALA A 6 12.75 11.70 -11.92
CA ALA A 6 12.36 10.51 -12.66
C ALA A 6 12.05 9.37 -11.70
N VAL A 7 11.20 8.46 -12.14
CA VAL A 7 10.86 7.22 -11.42
C VAL A 7 11.68 6.08 -12.01
N ALA A 8 12.28 5.29 -11.15
CA ALA A 8 13.04 4.10 -11.52
C ALA A 8 12.74 2.94 -10.56
N ASP A 9 12.96 1.73 -11.03
CA ASP A 9 12.87 0.55 -10.20
C ASP A 9 13.91 0.56 -9.07
N ILE A 10 13.55 -0.08 -7.95
CA ILE A 10 14.51 -0.32 -6.87
C ILE A 10 15.64 -1.19 -7.40
N PRO A 11 16.92 -0.81 -7.18
CA PRO A 11 18.07 -1.59 -7.62
C PRO A 11 18.00 -3.04 -7.10
N HIS A 12 18.35 -3.99 -7.94
CA HIS A 12 18.38 -5.40 -7.61
C HIS A 12 19.61 -6.10 -8.20
N ASN A 13 19.96 -7.25 -7.64
CA ASN A 13 21.06 -8.06 -8.15
C ASN A 13 20.70 -8.69 -9.50
N GLU A 14 21.71 -9.02 -10.30
CA GLU A 14 21.56 -9.71 -11.58
C GLU A 14 20.72 -11.00 -11.42
N GLY A 15 19.78 -11.21 -12.33
CA GLY A 15 18.86 -12.36 -12.32
C GLY A 15 17.76 -12.30 -11.27
N LYS A 16 17.63 -11.19 -10.55
CA LYS A 16 16.52 -10.92 -9.62
C LYS A 16 15.54 -9.90 -10.22
N THR A 17 14.37 -9.81 -9.63
CA THR A 17 13.36 -8.83 -10.01
C THR A 17 13.32 -7.71 -8.99
N SER A 18 13.15 -6.48 -9.43
CA SER A 18 12.88 -5.35 -8.55
C SER A 18 11.62 -5.63 -7.73
N SER A 19 11.63 -5.25 -6.47
CA SER A 19 10.46 -5.38 -5.60
C SER A 19 10.40 -4.20 -4.64
N SER A 20 9.25 -3.60 -4.54
CA SER A 20 8.96 -2.54 -3.60
C SER A 20 7.84 -2.96 -2.62
N VAL A 21 7.73 -2.23 -1.54
CA VAL A 21 6.67 -2.45 -0.56
C VAL A 21 5.55 -1.45 -0.82
N GLY A 22 4.36 -1.98 -1.10
CA GLY A 22 3.14 -1.20 -1.25
C GLY A 22 2.43 -1.00 0.09
N VAL A 23 2.01 0.22 0.37
CA VAL A 23 1.09 0.54 1.46
C VAL A 23 -0.26 0.88 0.84
N MET A 24 -1.33 0.34 1.42
CA MET A 24 -2.68 0.56 0.93
C MET A 24 -3.51 1.22 2.03
N ASP A 25 -4.02 2.39 1.75
CA ASP A 25 -5.03 3.02 2.58
C ASP A 25 -6.40 2.41 2.31
N ARG A 26 -7.26 2.43 3.31
CA ARG A 26 -8.54 1.75 3.28
C ARG A 26 -9.65 2.63 3.84
N ILE A 27 -10.76 2.64 3.13
CA ILE A 27 -12.03 3.14 3.68
C ILE A 27 -12.72 1.96 4.35
N MET A 28 -13.05 2.10 5.62
CA MET A 28 -13.68 1.06 6.41
C MET A 28 -14.99 1.56 7.02
N ALA A 29 -16.03 0.76 6.90
CA ALA A 29 -17.28 0.97 7.62
C ALA A 29 -17.26 0.12 8.89
N PHE A 30 -17.37 0.75 10.04
CA PHE A 30 -17.44 0.07 11.32
C PHE A 30 -18.89 -0.24 11.68
N LYS A 31 -19.11 -1.36 12.36
CA LYS A 31 -20.38 -1.67 12.98
C LYS A 31 -20.69 -0.64 14.06
N ASP A 32 -21.92 -0.17 14.09
CA ASP A 32 -22.43 0.74 15.10
C ASP A 32 -23.71 0.16 15.69
N ASP A 33 -23.58 -0.50 16.82
CA ASP A 33 -24.70 -1.15 17.50
C ASP A 33 -25.69 -0.13 18.10
N SER A 34 -25.32 1.15 18.19
CA SER A 34 -26.18 2.23 18.67
C SER A 34 -27.06 2.87 17.58
N ALA A 35 -26.79 2.57 16.31
CA ALA A 35 -27.52 3.15 15.21
C ALA A 35 -28.99 2.67 15.23
N PRO A 36 -29.94 3.60 15.25
CA PRO A 36 -31.39 3.28 15.39
C PRO A 36 -31.95 2.53 14.18
N ASP A 37 -31.36 2.69 13.00
CA ASP A 37 -31.72 2.01 11.76
C ASP A 37 -30.47 1.54 11.02
N GLN A 38 -30.12 0.28 11.20
CA GLN A 38 -28.96 -0.34 10.56
C GLN A 38 -29.15 -0.46 9.03
N ALA A 39 -30.37 -0.65 8.55
CA ALA A 39 -30.62 -0.79 7.12
C ALA A 39 -30.39 0.54 6.41
N ALA A 40 -30.95 1.63 6.92
CA ALA A 40 -30.73 2.97 6.38
C ALA A 40 -29.24 3.38 6.44
N ARG A 41 -28.55 3.03 7.53
CA ARG A 41 -27.10 3.28 7.66
C ARG A 41 -26.29 2.52 6.60
N ASN A 42 -26.58 1.24 6.40
CA ASN A 42 -25.88 0.42 5.41
C ASN A 42 -26.16 0.90 3.98
N GLU A 43 -27.40 1.34 3.70
CA GLU A 43 -27.74 1.96 2.42
C GLU A 43 -26.95 3.27 2.19
N ALA A 44 -26.85 4.10 3.21
CA ALA A 44 -26.05 5.35 3.12
C ALA A 44 -24.55 5.07 2.89
N ILE A 45 -23.97 4.08 3.57
CA ILE A 45 -22.60 3.62 3.34
C ILE A 45 -22.42 3.14 1.90
N GLY A 46 -23.36 2.33 1.39
CA GLY A 46 -23.32 1.84 0.02
C GLY A 46 -23.36 2.99 -1.00
N LYS A 47 -24.25 3.97 -0.81
CA LYS A 47 -24.33 5.17 -1.67
C LYS A 47 -23.04 5.98 -1.63
N PHE A 48 -22.46 6.17 -0.44
CA PHE A 48 -21.19 6.88 -0.30
C PHE A 48 -20.05 6.17 -1.04
N LEU A 49 -19.91 4.85 -0.87
CA LEU A 49 -18.87 4.08 -1.53
C LEU A 49 -19.03 4.07 -3.07
N THR A 50 -20.27 3.95 -3.54
CA THR A 50 -20.58 4.05 -4.99
C THR A 50 -20.17 5.41 -5.54
N PHE A 51 -20.51 6.49 -4.85
CA PHE A 51 -20.12 7.85 -5.22
C PHE A 51 -18.60 8.04 -5.18
N PHE A 52 -17.95 7.59 -4.11
CA PHE A 52 -16.51 7.76 -3.92
C PHE A 52 -15.69 7.01 -4.97
N TYR A 53 -16.08 5.78 -5.32
CA TYR A 53 -15.39 4.96 -6.32
C TYR A 53 -15.91 5.15 -7.76
N ASP A 54 -16.82 6.08 -7.97
CA ASP A 54 -17.11 6.55 -9.33
C ASP A 54 -15.84 7.12 -9.96
N PRO A 55 -15.49 6.73 -11.22
CA PRO A 55 -14.21 7.11 -11.81
C PRO A 55 -13.90 8.60 -11.79
N GLU A 56 -14.89 9.46 -12.04
CA GLU A 56 -14.69 10.91 -12.07
C GLU A 56 -14.32 11.44 -10.66
N ASN A 57 -15.06 11.02 -9.64
CA ASN A 57 -14.81 11.44 -8.26
C ASN A 57 -13.50 10.86 -7.75
N TYR A 58 -13.25 9.57 -8.02
CA TYR A 58 -12.10 8.85 -7.52
C TYR A 58 -10.79 9.36 -8.11
N VAL A 59 -10.73 9.64 -9.42
CA VAL A 59 -9.56 10.21 -10.09
C VAL A 59 -9.22 11.60 -9.52
N GLY A 60 -10.23 12.42 -9.27
CA GLY A 60 -10.02 13.73 -8.64
C GLY A 60 -9.38 13.63 -7.27
N TRP A 61 -9.86 12.71 -6.43
CA TRP A 61 -9.31 12.48 -5.10
C TRP A 61 -7.89 11.90 -5.14
N VAL A 62 -7.66 10.85 -5.94
CA VAL A 62 -6.34 10.20 -6.08
C VAL A 62 -5.28 11.17 -6.59
N SER A 63 -5.65 12.02 -7.55
CA SER A 63 -4.73 13.05 -8.10
C SER A 63 -4.38 14.13 -7.09
N MET A 64 -5.29 14.47 -6.17
CA MET A 64 -5.07 15.48 -5.14
C MET A 64 -4.13 14.98 -4.04
N GLU A 65 -4.20 13.68 -3.73
CA GLU A 65 -3.38 13.03 -2.71
C GLU A 65 -2.07 12.44 -3.26
N ASP A 66 -1.81 12.54 -4.55
CA ASP A 66 -0.68 11.89 -5.25
C ASP A 66 -0.61 10.37 -5.00
N PHE A 67 -1.77 9.72 -4.86
CA PHE A 67 -1.87 8.27 -4.66
C PHE A 67 -1.99 7.53 -5.99
N LEU A 68 -1.59 6.26 -5.98
CA LEU A 68 -1.88 5.35 -7.08
C LEU A 68 -3.28 4.75 -6.92
N PRO A 69 -4.03 4.54 -8.02
CA PRO A 69 -5.39 4.07 -7.94
C PRO A 69 -5.45 2.60 -7.49
N ALA A 70 -6.32 2.31 -6.52
CA ALA A 70 -6.63 0.94 -6.11
C ALA A 70 -7.73 0.29 -6.98
N VAL A 71 -8.29 1.04 -7.95
CA VAL A 71 -9.39 0.60 -8.81
C VAL A 71 -8.92 0.65 -10.27
N ASN A 72 -8.89 -0.52 -10.92
CA ASN A 72 -8.38 -0.64 -12.30
C ASN A 72 -9.15 0.21 -13.31
N SER A 73 -10.47 0.42 -13.12
CA SER A 73 -11.28 1.26 -14.01
C SER A 73 -10.87 2.74 -13.98
N ALA A 74 -10.18 3.20 -12.94
CA ALA A 74 -9.72 4.59 -12.82
C ALA A 74 -8.32 4.82 -13.42
N VAL A 75 -7.57 3.76 -13.75
CA VAL A 75 -6.17 3.88 -14.23
C VAL A 75 -6.08 4.70 -15.50
N ALA A 76 -6.91 4.40 -16.50
CA ALA A 76 -6.86 5.09 -17.80
C ALA A 76 -7.17 6.59 -17.65
N ALA A 77 -8.20 6.92 -16.89
CA ALA A 77 -8.59 8.31 -16.65
C ALA A 77 -7.53 9.08 -15.84
N LEU A 78 -6.87 8.41 -14.87
CA LEU A 78 -5.78 9.02 -14.12
C LEU A 78 -4.58 9.35 -15.02
N VAL A 79 -4.16 8.41 -15.88
CA VAL A 79 -3.04 8.63 -16.80
C VAL A 79 -3.37 9.71 -17.85
N GLU A 80 -4.62 9.77 -18.31
CA GLU A 80 -5.08 10.84 -19.20
C GLU A 80 -5.02 12.21 -18.52
N ALA A 81 -5.45 12.30 -17.25
CA ALA A 81 -5.40 13.53 -16.46
C ALA A 81 -3.97 13.94 -16.10
N ASN A 82 -3.10 12.98 -15.83
CA ASN A 82 -1.71 13.21 -15.44
C ASN A 82 -0.80 12.08 -15.96
N PRO A 83 -0.18 12.25 -17.14
CA PRO A 83 0.69 11.23 -17.74
C PRO A 83 1.89 10.79 -16.88
N SER A 84 2.30 11.60 -15.91
CA SER A 84 3.42 11.24 -15.01
C SER A 84 3.14 9.99 -14.18
N PHE A 85 1.87 9.67 -13.92
CA PHE A 85 1.48 8.46 -13.20
C PHE A 85 1.82 7.16 -13.94
N GLU A 86 2.00 7.19 -15.27
CA GLU A 86 2.36 5.98 -16.02
C GLU A 86 3.66 5.32 -15.50
N ALA A 87 4.65 6.12 -15.17
CA ALA A 87 5.92 5.61 -14.62
C ALA A 87 5.74 4.96 -13.25
N TRP A 88 4.90 5.53 -12.40
CA TRP A 88 4.58 4.97 -11.09
C TRP A 88 3.76 3.68 -11.17
N LEU A 89 2.82 3.59 -12.11
CA LEU A 89 2.02 2.40 -12.32
C LEU A 89 2.88 1.18 -12.71
N LYS A 90 3.95 1.38 -13.48
CA LYS A 90 4.89 0.31 -13.83
C LYS A 90 5.59 -0.29 -12.61
N VAL A 91 5.84 0.51 -11.58
CA VAL A 91 6.47 0.02 -10.33
C VAL A 91 5.50 -0.87 -9.53
N LEU A 92 4.18 -0.73 -9.72
CA LEU A 92 3.19 -1.56 -9.02
C LEU A 92 3.31 -3.05 -9.35
N ASP A 93 3.77 -3.42 -10.54
CA ASP A 93 3.91 -4.82 -10.95
C ASP A 93 4.88 -5.59 -10.04
N GLY A 94 5.89 -4.91 -9.48
CA GLY A 94 6.85 -5.44 -8.51
C GLY A 94 6.44 -5.28 -7.04
N CYS A 95 5.34 -4.58 -6.76
CA CYS A 95 4.93 -4.29 -5.38
C CYS A 95 4.45 -5.52 -4.62
N LYS A 96 4.88 -5.59 -3.35
CA LYS A 96 4.36 -6.53 -2.35
C LYS A 96 3.64 -5.75 -1.27
N PHE A 97 2.35 -6.03 -1.10
CA PHE A 97 1.54 -5.35 -0.10
C PHE A 97 1.65 -6.03 1.27
N TYR A 98 1.58 -5.24 2.31
CA TYR A 98 1.61 -5.74 3.67
C TYR A 98 0.45 -6.70 3.95
N PRO A 99 0.71 -7.89 4.54
CA PRO A 99 -0.32 -8.84 4.92
C PRO A 99 -1.02 -8.37 6.22
N THR A 100 -1.68 -7.22 6.17
CA THR A 100 -2.27 -6.54 7.33
C THR A 100 -3.34 -7.33 8.08
N ALA A 101 -3.85 -8.42 7.48
CA ALA A 101 -4.76 -9.34 8.16
C ALA A 101 -4.03 -10.30 9.13
N LYS A 102 -2.71 -10.37 9.08
CA LYS A 102 -1.90 -11.21 9.98
C LYS A 102 -1.44 -10.37 11.17
N THR A 103 -1.80 -10.77 12.37
CA THR A 103 -1.44 -10.08 13.62
C THR A 103 0.07 -10.05 13.84
N GLU A 104 0.76 -11.12 13.41
CA GLU A 104 2.21 -11.28 13.51
C GLU A 104 2.98 -10.26 12.64
N TRP A 105 2.30 -9.60 11.71
CA TRP A 105 2.93 -8.61 10.84
C TRP A 105 3.55 -7.42 11.61
N ILE A 106 2.96 -7.05 12.75
CA ILE A 106 3.51 -5.98 13.61
C ILE A 106 4.88 -6.41 14.14
N ASP A 107 5.00 -7.66 14.61
CA ASP A 107 6.26 -8.20 15.11
C ASP A 107 7.32 -8.32 14.01
N VAL A 108 6.90 -8.75 12.80
CA VAL A 108 7.78 -8.80 11.62
C VAL A 108 8.32 -7.41 11.30
N LYS A 109 7.46 -6.38 11.23
CA LYS A 109 7.85 -5.01 10.90
C LYS A 109 8.84 -4.44 11.90
N GLN A 110 8.57 -4.60 13.19
CA GLN A 110 9.46 -4.13 14.27
C GLN A 110 10.78 -4.91 14.30
N GLY A 111 10.71 -6.23 14.13
CA GLY A 111 11.88 -7.09 14.10
C GLY A 111 12.78 -6.82 12.89
N ALA A 112 12.21 -6.59 11.70
CA ALA A 112 12.98 -6.25 10.50
C ALA A 112 13.77 -4.95 10.68
N ALA A 113 13.19 -3.92 11.27
CA ALA A 113 13.91 -2.69 11.59
C ALA A 113 15.08 -2.89 12.55
N ALA A 114 14.91 -3.76 13.55
CA ALA A 114 15.98 -4.11 14.50
C ALA A 114 17.10 -4.92 13.82
N VAL A 115 16.77 -5.82 12.89
CA VAL A 115 17.75 -6.57 12.09
C VAL A 115 18.55 -5.61 11.21
N GLU A 116 17.89 -4.68 10.52
CA GLU A 116 18.54 -3.68 9.69
C GLU A 116 19.53 -2.82 10.51
N GLN A 117 19.10 -2.31 11.66
CA GLN A 117 19.96 -1.53 12.55
C GLN A 117 21.16 -2.32 13.06
N SER A 118 20.98 -3.60 13.39
CA SER A 118 22.08 -4.47 13.83
C SER A 118 23.04 -4.81 12.69
N ALA A 119 22.50 -5.04 11.47
CA ALA A 119 23.31 -5.29 10.28
C ALA A 119 24.25 -4.12 9.95
N LEU A 120 23.75 -2.88 10.08
CA LEU A 120 24.54 -1.65 9.87
C LEU A 120 25.70 -1.51 10.87
N THR A 121 25.63 -2.16 12.01
CA THR A 121 26.66 -2.15 13.06
C THR A 121 27.51 -3.43 13.10
N GLY A 122 27.42 -4.28 12.08
CA GLY A 122 28.24 -5.48 11.92
C GLY A 122 27.61 -6.77 12.47
N GLY A 123 26.32 -6.77 12.75
CA GLY A 123 25.59 -7.98 13.17
C GLY A 123 25.49 -9.02 12.04
N ASP A 124 25.44 -10.31 12.41
CA ASP A 124 25.20 -11.39 11.44
C ASP A 124 23.74 -11.41 10.98
N VAL A 125 23.51 -10.91 9.78
CA VAL A 125 22.18 -10.77 9.16
C VAL A 125 21.43 -12.09 9.11
N LYS A 126 22.13 -13.20 8.81
CA LYS A 126 21.45 -14.50 8.69
C LYS A 126 20.92 -14.95 10.03
N THR A 127 21.72 -14.90 11.08
CA THR A 127 21.31 -15.26 12.45
C THR A 127 20.12 -14.41 12.91
N LEU A 128 20.19 -13.10 12.70
CA LEU A 128 19.13 -12.17 13.08
C LEU A 128 17.81 -12.42 12.37
N LEU A 129 17.85 -12.77 11.08
CA LEU A 129 16.66 -13.12 10.30
C LEU A 129 16.08 -14.48 10.73
N ASP A 130 16.93 -15.48 11.03
CA ASP A 130 16.49 -16.78 11.51
C ASP A 130 15.80 -16.66 12.89
N GLU A 131 16.34 -15.83 13.78
CA GLU A 131 15.73 -15.52 15.09
C GLU A 131 14.36 -14.81 14.93
N LEU A 132 14.28 -13.84 14.03
CA LEU A 132 13.02 -13.15 13.71
C LEU A 132 11.99 -14.14 13.16
N GLN A 133 12.39 -14.99 12.21
CA GLN A 133 11.52 -16.02 11.65
C GLN A 133 11.00 -16.96 12.73
N ALA A 134 11.86 -17.44 13.62
CA ALA A 134 11.47 -18.32 14.74
C ALA A 134 10.48 -17.65 15.70
N LYS A 135 10.59 -16.34 15.90
CA LYS A 135 9.70 -15.56 16.78
C LYS A 135 8.28 -15.45 16.21
N VAL A 136 8.15 -15.31 14.88
CA VAL A 136 6.87 -15.03 14.21
C VAL A 136 6.17 -16.28 13.65
N THR A 137 6.80 -17.45 13.72
CA THR A 137 6.26 -18.73 13.20
C THR A 137 5.59 -19.57 14.29
N LYS A 138 5.28 -18.99 15.45
CA LYS A 138 4.66 -19.73 16.58
C LYS A 138 3.19 -20.01 16.35
#